data_7de8d6230dc0fda63f9b14ed3a65e40a
#
_entry.id   7de8d6230dc0fda63f9b14ed3a65e40a
#
_cell.length_a   1.000
_cell.length_b   1.000
_cell.length_c   1.000
_cell.angle_alpha   90.00
_cell.angle_beta   90.00
_cell.angle_gamma   90.00
#
_symmetry.space_group_name_H-M   'P 1'
#
loop_
_entity.id
_entity.type
_entity.pdbx_description
1 polymer ?
#
loop_
_entity_poly.entity_id
_entity_poly.type
_entity_poly.pdbx_seq_one_letter_code
_entity_poly.pdbx_strand_id
1 'polypeptide(L)'
;MKKKKNFIVLIAIALLFILAVPVSAASGTMKLNRTQVSMYVTESTTIRALDSRGKTKSASWRSSNTRIATVKNGVITAKKAGTVTITATSNGVKRSCKVTVRSDWYQKVLRSYGASYRVRNNWDGKLTTVYRRNFSRYRLIDINNDGIKELMLHNYPWSVFFTYYKGKVTPLIYGSTRGAYLKGQYLTIKTGTSSENICRTYILQNGKVKQIINYFHTTSSAYPVPIYEVNGKRYSKTAFFKVYNKYMNNAKLLF
;
A
#
# COMPACT_ATOMS: atom_id res chain seq x y z
N MET A 1 82.13 -25.14 10.74
CA MET A 1 81.00 -24.47 11.39
C MET A 1 79.97 -23.91 10.44
N LYS A 2 80.16 -23.71 9.13
CA LYS A 2 79.20 -23.17 8.18
C LYS A 2 78.02 -24.11 7.78
N LYS A 3 78.19 -25.40 7.81
CA LYS A 3 77.15 -26.39 7.41
C LYS A 3 76.00 -26.55 8.41
N LYS A 4 76.16 -26.27 9.70
CA LYS A 4 75.07 -26.37 10.70
C LYS A 4 74.10 -25.21 10.66
N LYS A 5 74.54 -24.01 10.25
CA LYS A 5 73.68 -22.84 10.15
C LYS A 5 72.65 -22.94 9.01
N ASN A 6 73.02 -23.54 7.87
CA ASN A 6 72.18 -23.72 6.73
C ASN A 6 71.09 -24.81 6.97
N PHE A 7 71.38 -25.81 7.80
CA PHE A 7 70.41 -26.85 8.14
C PHE A 7 69.29 -26.33 9.06
N ILE A 8 69.62 -25.44 10.00
CA ILE A 8 68.61 -24.80 10.91
C ILE A 8 67.74 -23.87 10.14
N VAL A 9 68.24 -23.10 9.16
CA VAL A 9 67.45 -22.18 8.32
C VAL A 9 66.47 -22.95 7.41
N LEU A 10 66.89 -24.13 6.86
CA LEU A 10 66.05 -25.00 6.06
C LEU A 10 64.91 -25.63 6.87
N ILE A 11 65.14 -26.03 8.12
CA ILE A 11 64.09 -26.54 9.02
C ILE A 11 63.13 -25.42 9.43
N ALA A 12 63.63 -24.23 9.67
CA ALA A 12 62.75 -23.07 9.99
C ALA A 12 61.83 -22.68 8.82
N ILE A 13 62.32 -22.74 7.57
CA ILE A 13 61.50 -22.49 6.37
C ILE A 13 60.51 -23.63 6.15
N ALA A 14 60.87 -24.89 6.40
CA ALA A 14 59.96 -26.03 6.30
C ALA A 14 58.86 -26.00 7.37
N LEU A 15 59.17 -25.51 8.60
CA LEU A 15 58.18 -25.37 9.65
C LEU A 15 57.20 -24.18 9.38
N LEU A 16 57.65 -23.14 8.65
CA LEU A 16 56.74 -22.03 8.25
C LEU A 16 55.71 -22.45 7.18
N PHE A 17 56.02 -23.48 6.37
CA PHE A 17 55.10 -24.00 5.34
C PHE A 17 54.05 -24.97 5.88
N ILE A 18 54.22 -25.53 7.08
CA ILE A 18 53.28 -26.51 7.67
C ILE A 18 52.12 -25.83 8.39
N LEU A 19 52.19 -24.52 8.66
CA LEU A 19 51.14 -23.77 9.34
C LEU A 19 50.15 -23.06 8.41
N ALA A 20 50.31 -23.16 7.10
CA ALA A 20 49.27 -22.80 6.15
C ALA A 20 48.24 -23.94 6.04
N VAL A 21 47.55 -24.24 7.13
CA VAL A 21 46.29 -25.01 7.04
C VAL A 21 45.39 -24.22 6.10
N PRO A 22 45.02 -24.76 4.92
CA PRO A 22 43.99 -24.09 4.13
C PRO A 22 42.77 -24.06 5.02
N VAL A 23 42.41 -22.90 5.50
CA VAL A 23 41.08 -22.68 6.04
C VAL A 23 40.14 -23.05 4.90
N SER A 24 39.75 -24.32 4.88
CA SER A 24 38.67 -24.78 4.04
C SER A 24 37.48 -23.91 4.44
N ALA A 25 37.26 -22.87 3.64
CA ALA A 25 36.03 -22.11 3.75
C ALA A 25 34.93 -23.15 3.62
N ALA A 26 34.31 -23.50 4.75
CA ALA A 26 33.19 -24.40 4.77
C ALA A 26 32.20 -23.86 3.78
N SER A 27 32.18 -24.42 2.57
CA SER A 27 31.25 -24.09 1.50
C SER A 27 29.86 -24.50 1.99
N GLY A 28 29.37 -23.68 2.90
CA GLY A 28 28.09 -23.91 3.52
C GLY A 28 27.01 -23.83 2.47
N THR A 29 26.38 -24.95 2.15
CA THR A 29 25.23 -24.99 1.25
C THR A 29 24.11 -24.12 1.83
N MET A 30 23.60 -23.22 1.03
CA MET A 30 22.42 -22.40 1.37
C MET A 30 21.44 -22.45 0.21
N LYS A 31 20.16 -22.63 0.51
CA LYS A 31 19.07 -22.50 -0.46
C LYS A 31 18.01 -21.55 0.11
N LEU A 32 17.18 -20.97 -0.76
CA LEU A 32 15.99 -20.26 -0.35
C LEU A 32 14.77 -21.18 -0.44
N ASN A 33 13.82 -21.02 0.48
CA ASN A 33 12.55 -21.74 0.41
C ASN A 33 11.67 -21.31 -0.78
N ARG A 34 11.96 -20.12 -1.36
CA ARG A 34 11.34 -19.61 -2.60
C ARG A 34 12.37 -18.84 -3.40
N THR A 35 12.41 -19.07 -4.71
CA THR A 35 13.27 -18.36 -5.68
C THR A 35 12.49 -17.34 -6.49
N GLN A 36 11.15 -17.42 -6.44
CA GLN A 36 10.22 -16.47 -7.05
C GLN A 36 9.06 -16.17 -6.09
N VAL A 37 8.63 -14.91 -6.08
CA VAL A 37 7.50 -14.42 -5.30
C VAL A 37 6.71 -13.46 -6.18
N SER A 38 5.38 -13.62 -6.24
CA SER A 38 4.46 -12.62 -6.78
C SER A 38 3.55 -12.13 -5.65
N MET A 39 3.44 -10.80 -5.52
CA MET A 39 2.67 -10.16 -4.45
C MET A 39 2.12 -8.83 -4.95
N TYR A 40 1.07 -8.34 -4.28
CA TYR A 40 0.55 -7.01 -4.58
C TYR A 40 1.24 -5.95 -3.72
N VAL A 41 1.14 -4.69 -4.15
CA VAL A 41 1.54 -3.53 -3.33
C VAL A 41 0.92 -3.63 -1.92
N THR A 42 1.63 -3.16 -0.91
CA THR A 42 1.28 -3.22 0.53
C THR A 42 1.26 -4.61 1.18
N GLU A 43 1.44 -5.69 0.41
CA GLU A 43 1.60 -7.03 0.99
C GLU A 43 2.98 -7.22 1.62
N SER A 44 3.02 -8.15 2.57
CA SER A 44 4.28 -8.66 3.13
C SER A 44 4.29 -10.18 3.08
N THR A 45 5.46 -10.75 2.82
CA THR A 45 5.68 -12.20 2.83
C THR A 45 7.07 -12.52 3.36
N THR A 46 7.26 -13.74 3.84
CA THR A 46 8.55 -14.17 4.38
C THR A 46 9.20 -15.20 3.47
N ILE A 47 10.47 -14.98 3.15
CA ILE A 47 11.36 -15.99 2.57
C ILE A 47 12.42 -16.36 3.60
N ARG A 48 12.94 -17.61 3.51
CA ARG A 48 13.90 -18.14 4.47
C ARG A 48 15.13 -18.66 3.74
N ALA A 49 16.29 -18.37 4.31
CA ALA A 49 17.53 -19.06 3.96
C ALA A 49 17.56 -20.38 4.74
N LEU A 50 17.85 -21.48 4.07
CA LEU A 50 17.85 -22.83 4.62
C LEU A 50 19.23 -23.47 4.41
N ASP A 51 19.68 -24.29 5.36
CA ASP A 51 20.84 -25.17 5.22
C ASP A 51 20.51 -26.43 4.37
N SER A 52 21.46 -27.35 4.25
CA SER A 52 21.27 -28.62 3.53
C SER A 52 20.18 -29.51 4.12
N ARG A 53 19.93 -29.40 5.42
CA ARG A 53 18.92 -30.16 6.17
C ARG A 53 17.54 -29.49 6.17
N GLY A 54 17.39 -28.32 5.54
CA GLY A 54 16.13 -27.56 5.51
C GLY A 54 15.88 -26.72 6.75
N LYS A 55 16.84 -26.62 7.69
CA LYS A 55 16.75 -25.73 8.85
C LYS A 55 16.98 -24.27 8.43
N THR A 56 16.27 -23.34 9.09
CA THR A 56 16.47 -21.90 8.87
C THR A 56 17.88 -21.49 9.28
N LYS A 57 18.57 -20.80 8.38
CA LYS A 57 19.92 -20.31 8.54
C LYS A 57 19.91 -18.78 8.62
N SER A 58 20.74 -18.22 9.49
CA SER A 58 20.93 -16.78 9.54
C SER A 58 21.55 -16.28 8.23
N ALA A 59 21.02 -15.17 7.71
CA ALA A 59 21.51 -14.52 6.50
C ALA A 59 21.33 -13.01 6.58
N SER A 60 22.23 -12.28 5.96
CA SER A 60 22.01 -10.87 5.65
C SER A 60 21.15 -10.75 4.39
N TRP A 61 20.29 -9.75 4.36
CA TRP A 61 19.29 -9.57 3.30
C TRP A 61 19.45 -8.22 2.62
N ARG A 62 19.37 -8.20 1.29
CA ARG A 62 19.45 -6.97 0.50
C ARG A 62 18.39 -6.99 -0.60
N SER A 63 17.76 -5.84 -0.82
CA SER A 63 16.92 -5.57 -1.98
C SER A 63 17.72 -4.80 -3.04
N SER A 64 17.58 -5.18 -4.31
CA SER A 64 18.19 -4.43 -5.43
C SER A 64 17.49 -3.08 -5.67
N ASN A 65 16.22 -2.91 -5.20
CA ASN A 65 15.48 -1.67 -5.29
C ASN A 65 14.48 -1.52 -4.13
N THR A 66 14.85 -0.75 -3.11
CA THR A 66 14.01 -0.53 -1.91
C THR A 66 12.77 0.33 -2.16
N ARG A 67 12.67 1.00 -3.33
CA ARG A 67 11.44 1.71 -3.75
C ARG A 67 10.37 0.72 -4.22
N ILE A 68 10.74 -0.46 -4.75
CA ILE A 68 9.81 -1.51 -5.18
C ILE A 68 9.45 -2.41 -4.00
N ALA A 69 10.44 -2.96 -3.31
CA ALA A 69 10.22 -3.73 -2.10
C ALA A 69 11.42 -3.64 -1.15
N THR A 70 11.16 -3.63 0.15
CA THR A 70 12.17 -3.74 1.19
C THR A 70 12.23 -5.16 1.73
N VAL A 71 13.36 -5.51 2.38
CA VAL A 71 13.51 -6.76 3.10
C VAL A 71 14.18 -6.53 4.45
N LYS A 72 13.65 -7.16 5.50
CA LYS A 72 14.24 -7.18 6.86
C LYS A 72 14.04 -8.57 7.44
N ASN A 73 15.15 -9.25 7.80
CA ASN A 73 15.13 -10.61 8.37
C ASN A 73 14.30 -11.60 7.53
N GLY A 74 14.41 -11.50 6.17
CA GLY A 74 13.64 -12.34 5.24
C GLY A 74 12.17 -11.91 5.03
N VAL A 75 11.64 -10.95 5.78
CA VAL A 75 10.33 -10.37 5.55
C VAL A 75 10.43 -9.33 4.43
N ILE A 76 9.78 -9.61 3.32
CA ILE A 76 9.67 -8.73 2.16
C ILE A 76 8.40 -7.91 2.30
N THR A 77 8.51 -6.59 2.13
CA THR A 77 7.36 -5.67 2.10
C THR A 77 7.30 -4.95 0.76
N ALA A 78 6.23 -5.18 0.01
CA ALA A 78 5.98 -4.55 -1.29
C ALA A 78 5.55 -3.10 -1.15
N LYS A 79 6.17 -2.19 -1.93
CA LYS A 79 5.88 -0.75 -1.88
C LYS A 79 5.31 -0.21 -3.19
N LYS A 80 5.87 -0.62 -4.33
CA LYS A 80 5.49 -0.12 -5.65
C LYS A 80 5.53 -1.26 -6.66
N ALA A 81 4.67 -1.21 -7.66
CA ALA A 81 4.67 -2.18 -8.76
C ALA A 81 6.01 -2.19 -9.50
N GLY A 82 6.48 -3.38 -9.83
CA GLY A 82 7.75 -3.61 -10.51
C GLY A 82 8.37 -4.95 -10.14
N THR A 83 9.56 -5.21 -10.67
CA THR A 83 10.34 -6.42 -10.36
C THR A 83 11.61 -6.03 -9.64
N VAL A 84 11.97 -6.80 -8.61
CA VAL A 84 13.15 -6.58 -7.77
C VAL A 84 13.76 -7.91 -7.37
N THR A 85 15.07 -7.94 -7.18
CA THR A 85 15.80 -9.11 -6.68
C THR A 85 16.10 -8.93 -5.20
N ILE A 86 15.68 -9.90 -4.38
CA ILE A 86 16.05 -10.01 -2.97
C ILE A 86 17.17 -11.03 -2.85
N THR A 87 18.30 -10.63 -2.29
CA THR A 87 19.48 -11.47 -2.11
C THR A 87 19.71 -11.76 -0.63
N ALA A 88 19.86 -13.04 -0.31
CA ALA A 88 20.34 -13.51 0.99
C ALA A 88 21.83 -13.86 0.88
N THR A 89 22.60 -13.51 1.88
CA THR A 89 24.03 -13.86 2.00
C THR A 89 24.30 -14.48 3.36
N SER A 90 24.92 -15.65 3.38
CA SER A 90 25.35 -16.35 4.60
C SER A 90 26.66 -17.06 4.34
N ASN A 91 27.69 -16.80 5.16
CA ASN A 91 29.03 -17.39 5.03
C ASN A 91 29.57 -17.28 3.58
N GLY A 92 29.49 -16.12 2.96
CA GLY A 92 29.95 -15.86 1.59
C GLY A 92 29.03 -16.40 0.48
N VAL A 93 28.09 -17.31 0.79
CA VAL A 93 27.16 -17.89 -0.19
C VAL A 93 25.99 -16.91 -0.42
N LYS A 94 25.72 -16.59 -1.69
CA LYS A 94 24.60 -15.73 -2.10
C LYS A 94 23.52 -16.55 -2.79
N ARG A 95 22.26 -16.24 -2.50
CA ARG A 95 21.07 -16.78 -3.20
C ARG A 95 20.06 -15.67 -3.40
N SER A 96 19.36 -15.71 -4.53
CA SER A 96 18.45 -14.65 -4.93
C SER A 96 17.04 -15.17 -5.13
N CYS A 97 16.07 -14.30 -4.80
CA CYS A 97 14.66 -14.48 -5.06
C CYS A 97 14.17 -13.33 -5.96
N LYS A 98 13.54 -13.65 -7.10
CA LYS A 98 12.88 -12.67 -7.95
C LYS A 98 11.51 -12.34 -7.36
N VAL A 99 11.28 -11.07 -7.07
CA VAL A 99 10.01 -10.59 -6.52
C VAL A 99 9.32 -9.71 -7.55
N THR A 100 8.09 -10.08 -7.94
CA THR A 100 7.23 -9.29 -8.82
C THR A 100 6.12 -8.67 -7.99
N VAL A 101 6.12 -7.35 -7.89
CA VAL A 101 5.08 -6.57 -7.20
C VAL A 101 4.07 -6.05 -8.21
N ARG A 102 2.78 -6.31 -7.97
CA ARG A 102 1.65 -5.95 -8.84
C ARG A 102 0.80 -4.87 -8.19
N SER A 103 0.21 -3.99 -9.00
CA SER A 103 -0.71 -2.93 -8.54
C SER A 103 -2.15 -3.13 -8.98
N ASP A 104 -2.45 -4.19 -9.72
CA ASP A 104 -3.78 -4.49 -10.28
C ASP A 104 -4.70 -5.26 -9.30
N TRP A 105 -4.55 -5.01 -8.00
CA TRP A 105 -5.33 -5.62 -6.92
C TRP A 105 -6.86 -5.46 -7.11
N TYR A 106 -7.26 -4.35 -7.74
CA TYR A 106 -8.66 -4.05 -8.04
C TYR A 106 -9.33 -5.10 -8.92
N GLN A 107 -8.56 -5.86 -9.71
CA GLN A 107 -9.08 -6.98 -10.48
C GLN A 107 -9.72 -8.06 -9.60
N LYS A 108 -9.25 -8.19 -8.33
CA LYS A 108 -9.89 -9.08 -7.36
C LYS A 108 -11.36 -8.69 -7.11
N VAL A 109 -11.63 -7.37 -7.02
CA VAL A 109 -13.00 -6.85 -6.83
C VAL A 109 -13.80 -6.95 -8.11
N LEU A 110 -13.21 -6.54 -9.26
CA LEU A 110 -13.92 -6.51 -10.53
C LEU A 110 -14.39 -7.90 -11.00
N ARG A 111 -13.57 -8.93 -10.77
CA ARG A 111 -13.87 -10.31 -11.16
C ARG A 111 -14.83 -11.03 -10.20
N SER A 112 -14.99 -10.55 -8.98
CA SER A 112 -15.86 -11.18 -7.98
C SER A 112 -17.30 -10.65 -8.05
N TYR A 113 -17.98 -10.90 -9.16
CA TYR A 113 -19.33 -10.38 -9.46
C TYR A 113 -20.37 -10.64 -8.36
N GLY A 114 -20.35 -11.84 -7.75
CA GLY A 114 -21.24 -12.22 -6.65
C GLY A 114 -20.82 -11.73 -5.26
N ALA A 115 -19.65 -11.11 -5.12
CA ALA A 115 -19.16 -10.70 -3.81
C ALA A 115 -20.01 -9.57 -3.20
N SER A 116 -20.10 -9.60 -1.88
CA SER A 116 -20.71 -8.54 -1.07
C SER A 116 -19.67 -7.94 -0.11
N TYR A 117 -19.87 -6.68 0.22
CA TYR A 117 -18.97 -5.93 1.09
C TYR A 117 -19.78 -5.16 2.13
N ARG A 118 -19.34 -5.24 3.39
CA ARG A 118 -19.89 -4.39 4.45
C ARG A 118 -19.13 -3.06 4.45
N VAL A 119 -19.85 -1.96 4.32
CA VAL A 119 -19.27 -0.63 4.19
C VAL A 119 -20.14 0.40 4.92
N ARG A 120 -19.52 1.45 5.45
CA ARG A 120 -20.26 2.58 6.03
C ARG A 120 -20.88 3.42 4.92
N ASN A 121 -22.17 3.72 5.07
CA ASN A 121 -22.80 4.68 4.17
C ASN A 121 -22.42 6.12 4.57
N ASN A 122 -22.53 7.04 3.62
CA ASN A 122 -22.07 8.42 3.79
C ASN A 122 -23.11 9.38 4.36
N TRP A 123 -24.35 8.92 4.63
CA TRP A 123 -25.40 9.81 5.19
C TRP A 123 -25.65 9.59 6.68
N ASP A 124 -25.74 8.37 7.15
CA ASP A 124 -26.00 8.05 8.56
C ASP A 124 -24.83 7.32 9.26
N GLY A 125 -23.77 6.98 8.50
CA GLY A 125 -22.60 6.28 9.01
C GLY A 125 -22.82 4.82 9.38
N LYS A 126 -24.01 4.26 9.18
CA LYS A 126 -24.34 2.87 9.50
C LYS A 126 -23.66 1.91 8.51
N LEU A 127 -23.37 0.70 8.99
CA LEU A 127 -22.86 -0.37 8.15
C LEU A 127 -24.00 -0.93 7.28
N THR A 128 -23.77 -0.97 5.99
CA THR A 128 -24.66 -1.58 5.01
C THR A 128 -23.92 -2.64 4.19
N THR A 129 -24.67 -3.52 3.53
CA THR A 129 -24.10 -4.52 2.62
C THR A 129 -24.30 -4.05 1.18
N VAL A 130 -23.22 -3.98 0.43
CA VAL A 130 -23.23 -3.66 -1.00
C VAL A 130 -22.75 -4.86 -1.81
N TYR A 131 -23.36 -5.10 -2.95
CA TYR A 131 -23.00 -6.20 -3.85
C TYR A 131 -22.25 -5.66 -5.06
N ARG A 132 -21.14 -6.32 -5.45
CA ARG A 132 -20.34 -5.93 -6.64
C ARG A 132 -21.19 -5.83 -7.90
N ARG A 133 -22.16 -6.75 -8.09
CA ARG A 133 -23.05 -6.81 -9.25
C ARG A 133 -23.92 -5.55 -9.47
N ASN A 134 -24.11 -4.73 -8.41
CA ASN A 134 -24.93 -3.52 -8.48
C ASN A 134 -24.23 -2.34 -9.17
N PHE A 135 -22.96 -2.52 -9.58
CA PHE A 135 -22.15 -1.46 -10.15
C PHE A 135 -21.62 -1.85 -11.53
N SER A 136 -21.92 -1.04 -12.54
CA SER A 136 -21.56 -1.30 -13.95
C SER A 136 -20.28 -0.57 -14.39
N ARG A 137 -19.93 0.54 -13.72
CA ARG A 137 -18.78 1.38 -14.06
C ARG A 137 -17.74 1.37 -12.96
N TYR A 138 -16.49 1.66 -13.31
CA TYR A 138 -15.42 1.84 -12.33
C TYR A 138 -14.42 2.90 -12.75
N ARG A 139 -13.73 3.46 -11.77
CA ARG A 139 -12.55 4.31 -11.95
C ARG A 139 -11.46 3.93 -10.96
N LEU A 140 -10.22 4.20 -11.36
CA LEU A 140 -9.03 4.08 -10.52
C LEU A 140 -8.51 5.47 -10.23
N ILE A 141 -8.38 5.78 -8.94
CA ILE A 141 -8.09 7.12 -8.43
C ILE A 141 -7.06 6.99 -7.33
N ASP A 142 -5.97 7.73 -7.39
CA ASP A 142 -5.02 7.85 -6.28
C ASP A 142 -5.52 8.96 -5.35
N ILE A 143 -6.25 8.58 -4.29
CA ILE A 143 -6.93 9.52 -3.39
C ILE A 143 -5.94 10.23 -2.46
N ASN A 144 -4.91 9.54 -2.00
CA ASN A 144 -3.97 10.02 -0.99
C ASN A 144 -2.58 10.34 -1.56
N ASN A 145 -2.42 10.22 -2.88
CA ASN A 145 -1.18 10.49 -3.62
C ASN A 145 0.00 9.61 -3.17
N ASP A 146 -0.28 8.36 -2.80
CA ASP A 146 0.75 7.38 -2.41
C ASP A 146 1.23 6.50 -3.59
N GLY A 147 0.66 6.69 -4.78
CA GLY A 147 0.94 5.95 -6.00
C GLY A 147 0.17 4.63 -6.09
N ILE A 148 -0.69 4.31 -5.13
CA ILE A 148 -1.59 3.16 -5.13
C ILE A 148 -3.00 3.66 -5.44
N LYS A 149 -3.56 3.23 -6.57
CA LYS A 149 -4.89 3.69 -6.97
C LYS A 149 -5.98 2.97 -6.20
N GLU A 150 -6.91 3.72 -5.63
CA GLU A 150 -8.17 3.24 -5.11
C GLU A 150 -9.14 2.90 -6.24
N LEU A 151 -10.05 1.97 -5.97
CA LEU A 151 -11.13 1.59 -6.86
C LEU A 151 -12.42 2.28 -6.44
N MET A 152 -13.00 3.05 -7.33
CA MET A 152 -14.39 3.51 -7.23
C MET A 152 -15.26 2.65 -8.15
N LEU A 153 -16.29 2.02 -7.59
CA LEU A 153 -17.39 1.44 -8.36
C LEU A 153 -18.55 2.42 -8.35
N HIS A 154 -19.21 2.57 -9.50
CA HIS A 154 -20.27 3.55 -9.70
C HIS A 154 -21.42 2.99 -10.53
N ASN A 155 -22.64 3.29 -10.08
CA ASN A 155 -23.88 3.17 -10.82
C ASN A 155 -24.84 4.23 -10.28
N TYR A 156 -25.02 5.29 -11.04
CA TYR A 156 -25.76 6.49 -10.59
C TYR A 156 -27.08 6.14 -9.90
N PRO A 157 -27.37 6.74 -8.75
CA PRO A 157 -26.58 7.74 -8.03
C PRO A 157 -25.57 7.14 -7.02
N TRP A 158 -25.34 5.83 -7.03
CA TRP A 158 -24.61 5.11 -5.99
C TRP A 158 -23.16 4.89 -6.35
N SER A 159 -22.30 5.08 -5.37
CA SER A 159 -20.86 4.78 -5.49
C SER A 159 -20.33 4.10 -4.24
N VAL A 160 -19.34 3.25 -4.43
CA VAL A 160 -18.54 2.66 -3.35
C VAL A 160 -17.06 2.77 -3.68
N PHE A 161 -16.27 3.13 -2.68
CA PHE A 161 -14.83 3.26 -2.79
C PHE A 161 -14.13 2.12 -2.04
N PHE A 162 -13.06 1.62 -2.62
CA PHE A 162 -12.23 0.57 -2.04
C PHE A 162 -10.77 0.97 -2.09
N THR A 163 -10.01 0.56 -1.08
CA THR A 163 -8.54 0.60 -1.09
C THR A 163 -7.95 -0.79 -0.90
N TYR A 164 -6.67 -0.91 -1.18
CA TYR A 164 -5.89 -2.10 -0.89
C TYR A 164 -4.80 -1.77 0.12
N TYR A 165 -4.96 -2.28 1.33
CA TYR A 165 -4.06 -1.98 2.43
C TYR A 165 -3.66 -3.26 3.17
N LYS A 166 -2.35 -3.46 3.37
CA LYS A 166 -1.78 -4.63 4.07
C LYS A 166 -2.33 -5.97 3.56
N GLY A 167 -2.40 -6.14 2.24
CA GLY A 167 -2.85 -7.39 1.62
C GLY A 167 -4.37 -7.58 1.55
N LYS A 168 -5.16 -6.61 2.00
CA LYS A 168 -6.63 -6.72 2.07
C LYS A 168 -7.32 -5.66 1.22
N VAL A 169 -8.37 -6.09 0.50
CA VAL A 169 -9.35 -5.17 -0.08
C VAL A 169 -10.23 -4.64 1.04
N THR A 170 -10.27 -3.32 1.20
CA THR A 170 -11.04 -2.66 2.25
C THR A 170 -12.04 -1.70 1.62
N PRO A 171 -13.35 -1.91 1.80
CA PRO A 171 -14.35 -0.93 1.42
C PRO A 171 -14.26 0.28 2.34
N LEU A 172 -14.27 1.48 1.76
CA LEU A 172 -14.04 2.73 2.48
C LEU A 172 -15.34 3.44 2.82
N ILE A 173 -16.16 3.72 1.81
CA ILE A 173 -17.39 4.49 1.92
C ILE A 173 -18.34 4.14 0.78
N TYR A 174 -19.62 4.15 1.08
CA TYR A 174 -20.71 3.93 0.14
C TYR A 174 -21.76 5.03 0.28
N GLY A 175 -22.39 5.41 -0.80
CA GLY A 175 -23.54 6.27 -0.73
C GLY A 175 -23.99 6.83 -2.06
N SER A 176 -25.11 7.55 -2.00
CA SER A 176 -25.60 8.36 -3.10
C SER A 176 -24.59 9.48 -3.35
N THR A 177 -24.20 9.66 -4.60
CA THR A 177 -23.24 10.69 -5.00
C THR A 177 -23.76 11.42 -6.23
N ARG A 178 -23.92 12.73 -6.12
CA ARG A 178 -24.16 13.64 -7.27
C ARG A 178 -22.85 14.10 -7.91
N GLY A 179 -21.74 13.83 -7.25
CA GLY A 179 -20.39 14.07 -7.72
C GLY A 179 -19.36 13.70 -6.66
N ALA A 180 -18.22 13.24 -7.11
CA ALA A 180 -17.03 13.05 -6.29
C ALA A 180 -15.91 13.90 -6.85
N TYR A 181 -15.21 14.61 -5.99
CA TYR A 181 -14.20 15.61 -6.34
C TYR A 181 -12.90 15.30 -5.60
N LEU A 182 -11.78 15.44 -6.29
CA LEU A 182 -10.46 15.24 -5.71
C LEU A 182 -9.65 16.54 -5.79
N LYS A 183 -9.10 16.98 -4.65
CA LYS A 183 -8.14 18.06 -4.56
C LYS A 183 -6.98 17.65 -3.65
N GLY A 184 -5.80 17.37 -4.23
CA GLY A 184 -4.70 16.78 -3.49
C GLY A 184 -5.15 15.46 -2.84
N GLN A 185 -5.02 15.36 -1.53
CA GLN A 185 -5.44 14.17 -0.75
C GLN A 185 -6.91 14.24 -0.22
N TYR A 186 -7.68 15.24 -0.65
CA TYR A 186 -9.04 15.46 -0.17
C TYR A 186 -10.05 14.91 -1.16
N LEU A 187 -10.78 13.86 -0.76
CA LEU A 187 -11.94 13.34 -1.48
C LEU A 187 -13.20 13.99 -0.95
N THR A 188 -13.88 14.78 -1.77
CA THR A 188 -15.18 15.39 -1.41
C THR A 188 -16.30 14.70 -2.17
N ILE A 189 -17.29 14.18 -1.45
CA ILE A 189 -18.48 13.55 -1.99
C ILE A 189 -19.65 14.52 -1.81
N LYS A 190 -20.28 14.89 -2.93
CA LYS A 190 -21.47 15.73 -2.98
C LYS A 190 -22.72 14.85 -3.05
N THR A 191 -23.67 15.12 -2.19
CA THR A 191 -24.99 14.47 -2.12
C THR A 191 -26.09 15.54 -2.02
N GLY A 192 -27.34 15.13 -1.85
CA GLY A 192 -28.48 16.03 -1.69
C GLY A 192 -29.31 16.18 -2.95
N THR A 193 -30.25 17.11 -2.92
CA THR A 193 -31.17 17.45 -4.00
C THR A 193 -30.69 18.65 -4.82
N SER A 194 -31.52 19.16 -5.74
CA SER A 194 -31.22 20.39 -6.46
C SER A 194 -31.19 21.63 -5.55
N SER A 195 -32.01 21.65 -4.50
CA SER A 195 -32.11 22.73 -3.51
C SER A 195 -31.23 22.52 -2.27
N GLU A 196 -30.75 21.31 -2.04
CA GLU A 196 -29.90 20.94 -0.90
C GLU A 196 -28.57 20.36 -1.35
N ASN A 197 -27.48 20.94 -0.89
CA ASN A 197 -26.14 20.45 -1.18
C ASN A 197 -25.46 20.02 0.12
N ILE A 198 -25.17 18.73 0.21
CA ILE A 198 -24.38 18.16 1.29
C ILE A 198 -23.06 17.71 0.71
N CYS A 199 -21.96 18.24 1.21
CA CYS A 199 -20.62 17.83 0.79
C CYS A 199 -19.85 17.33 2.00
N ARG A 200 -19.32 16.11 1.91
CA ARG A 200 -18.45 15.53 2.94
C ARG A 200 -17.07 15.32 2.38
N THR A 201 -16.08 15.90 3.05
CA THR A 201 -14.68 15.76 2.65
C THR A 201 -13.97 14.77 3.57
N TYR A 202 -13.22 13.88 2.95
CA TYR A 202 -12.51 12.77 3.58
C TYR A 202 -11.03 12.82 3.24
N ILE A 203 -10.21 12.25 4.13
CA ILE A 203 -8.84 11.85 3.85
C ILE A 203 -8.70 10.33 4.02
N LEU A 204 -7.84 9.73 3.20
CA LEU A 204 -7.49 8.31 3.31
C LEU A 204 -6.16 8.17 4.03
N GLN A 205 -6.16 7.48 5.15
CA GLN A 205 -4.96 7.20 5.93
C GLN A 205 -4.99 5.77 6.46
N ASN A 206 -3.90 5.02 6.31
CA ASN A 206 -3.76 3.65 6.83
C ASN A 206 -4.93 2.74 6.44
N GLY A 207 -5.40 2.83 5.20
CA GLY A 207 -6.50 2.01 4.69
C GLY A 207 -7.89 2.36 5.24
N LYS A 208 -8.05 3.52 5.87
CA LYS A 208 -9.32 4.01 6.43
C LYS A 208 -9.59 5.43 5.96
N VAL A 209 -10.87 5.76 5.74
CA VAL A 209 -11.29 7.14 5.52
C VAL A 209 -11.62 7.81 6.85
N LYS A 210 -11.18 9.05 6.97
CA LYS A 210 -11.56 9.95 8.06
C LYS A 210 -12.30 11.13 7.45
N GLN A 211 -13.56 11.36 7.87
CA GLN A 211 -14.28 12.57 7.53
C GLN A 211 -13.66 13.73 8.29
N ILE A 212 -13.32 14.79 7.58
CA ILE A 212 -12.71 15.99 8.17
C ILE A 212 -13.66 17.18 8.19
N ILE A 213 -14.56 17.28 7.20
CA ILE A 213 -15.53 18.36 7.12
C ILE A 213 -16.84 17.83 6.53
N ASN A 214 -17.94 18.35 7.05
CA ASN A 214 -19.28 18.23 6.51
C ASN A 214 -19.83 19.63 6.21
N TYR A 215 -20.27 19.86 4.99
CA TYR A 215 -20.92 21.08 4.58
C TYR A 215 -22.38 20.81 4.29
N PHE A 216 -23.24 21.74 4.70
CA PHE A 216 -24.62 21.76 4.32
C PHE A 216 -24.97 23.15 3.82
N HIS A 217 -25.61 23.22 2.65
CA HIS A 217 -26.14 24.44 2.07
C HIS A 217 -27.48 24.13 1.43
N THR A 218 -28.49 24.91 1.76
CA THR A 218 -29.82 24.80 1.14
C THR A 218 -30.35 26.13 0.69
N THR A 219 -31.02 26.09 -0.46
CA THR A 219 -31.85 27.19 -1.01
C THR A 219 -33.30 26.75 -1.14
N SER A 220 -33.69 25.68 -0.43
CA SER A 220 -35.06 25.15 -0.46
C SER A 220 -36.05 26.19 0.03
N SER A 221 -37.22 26.26 -0.63
CA SER A 221 -38.33 27.11 -0.21
C SER A 221 -38.90 26.78 1.18
N ALA A 222 -38.55 25.62 1.73
CA ALA A 222 -38.86 25.25 3.11
C ALA A 222 -38.14 26.13 4.16
N TYR A 223 -37.13 26.91 3.74
CA TYR A 223 -36.36 27.78 4.61
C TYR A 223 -36.48 29.24 4.11
N PRO A 224 -36.84 30.20 4.98
CA PRO A 224 -37.06 31.61 4.59
C PRO A 224 -35.77 32.29 4.14
N VAL A 225 -34.61 31.78 4.54
CA VAL A 225 -33.27 32.23 4.11
C VAL A 225 -32.35 31.04 3.86
N PRO A 226 -31.39 31.14 2.92
CA PRO A 226 -30.41 30.10 2.70
C PRO A 226 -29.62 29.77 3.96
N ILE A 227 -29.44 28.47 4.23
CA ILE A 227 -28.65 27.97 5.37
C ILE A 227 -27.27 27.59 4.90
N TYR A 228 -26.26 28.01 5.62
CA TYR A 228 -24.83 27.70 5.40
C TYR A 228 -24.25 27.09 6.66
N GLU A 229 -23.90 25.80 6.64
CA GLU A 229 -23.37 25.08 7.80
C GLU A 229 -22.07 24.36 7.49
N VAL A 230 -21.15 24.35 8.47
CA VAL A 230 -19.95 23.55 8.46
C VAL A 230 -19.87 22.80 9.78
N ASN A 231 -19.86 21.45 9.72
CA ASN A 231 -19.88 20.57 10.89
C ASN A 231 -21.01 20.89 11.90
N GLY A 232 -22.21 21.23 11.37
CA GLY A 232 -23.40 21.56 12.18
C GLY A 232 -23.41 22.98 12.78
N LYS A 233 -22.38 23.80 12.51
CA LYS A 233 -22.34 25.21 12.95
C LYS A 233 -22.69 26.13 11.80
N ARG A 234 -23.59 27.11 12.04
CA ARG A 234 -24.00 28.11 11.05
C ARG A 234 -22.91 29.15 10.81
N TYR A 235 -22.81 29.58 9.57
CA TYR A 235 -21.86 30.58 9.08
C TYR A 235 -22.59 31.62 8.21
N SER A 236 -21.97 32.80 8.08
CA SER A 236 -22.37 33.72 7.00
C SER A 236 -21.99 33.09 5.64
N LYS A 237 -22.67 33.52 4.56
CA LYS A 237 -22.39 33.09 3.19
C LYS A 237 -20.90 33.20 2.86
N THR A 238 -20.29 34.35 3.14
CA THR A 238 -18.87 34.62 2.85
C THR A 238 -17.93 33.67 3.62
N ALA A 239 -18.17 33.51 4.95
CA ALA A 239 -17.37 32.64 5.77
C ALA A 239 -17.51 31.17 5.38
N PHE A 240 -18.71 30.71 5.02
CA PHE A 240 -18.95 29.37 4.49
C PHE A 240 -18.15 29.12 3.23
N PHE A 241 -18.24 29.97 2.21
CA PHE A 241 -17.55 29.77 0.94
C PHE A 241 -16.04 29.90 1.08
N LYS A 242 -15.52 30.63 2.04
CA LYS A 242 -14.08 30.62 2.36
C LYS A 242 -13.61 29.23 2.78
N VAL A 243 -14.36 28.55 3.66
CA VAL A 243 -14.03 27.17 4.10
C VAL A 243 -14.27 26.17 2.97
N TYR A 244 -15.40 26.25 2.29
CA TYR A 244 -15.77 25.37 1.18
C TYR A 244 -14.74 25.39 0.05
N ASN A 245 -14.33 26.58 -0.39
CA ASN A 245 -13.38 26.75 -1.50
C ASN A 245 -11.99 26.21 -1.19
N LYS A 246 -11.59 26.12 0.08
CA LYS A 246 -10.36 25.47 0.47
C LYS A 246 -10.26 24.05 -0.11
N TYR A 247 -11.36 23.31 -0.15
CA TYR A 247 -11.43 21.91 -0.58
C TYR A 247 -12.04 21.72 -1.97
N MET A 248 -12.84 22.66 -2.45
CA MET A 248 -13.59 22.53 -3.70
C MET A 248 -13.04 23.37 -4.86
N ASN A 249 -12.42 24.52 -4.58
CA ASN A 249 -11.87 25.36 -5.66
C ASN A 249 -10.79 24.59 -6.42
N ASN A 250 -10.92 24.48 -7.76
CA ASN A 250 -10.05 23.71 -8.65
C ASN A 250 -10.01 22.20 -8.31
N ALA A 251 -10.99 21.65 -7.59
CA ALA A 251 -11.10 20.23 -7.37
C ALA A 251 -11.49 19.50 -8.67
N LYS A 252 -10.81 18.40 -8.97
CA LYS A 252 -11.10 17.58 -10.15
C LYS A 252 -12.36 16.77 -9.92
N LEU A 253 -13.35 16.93 -10.80
CA LEU A 253 -14.53 16.06 -10.84
C LEU A 253 -14.13 14.67 -11.29
N LEU A 254 -14.57 13.66 -10.58
CA LEU A 254 -14.26 12.26 -10.86
C LEU A 254 -15.29 11.57 -11.76
N PHE A 255 -16.57 12.04 -11.74
CA PHE A 255 -17.66 11.61 -12.65
C PHE A 255 -18.81 12.59 -12.60
#